data_e73f9c27fea12b18bc4a1bfc5cf36690
#
_entry.id   e73f9c27fea12b18bc4a1bfc5cf36690
#
_cell.length_a   1.000
_cell.length_b   1.000
_cell.length_c   1.000
_cell.angle_alpha   90.00
_cell.angle_beta   90.00
_cell.angle_gamma   90.00
#
_symmetry.space_group_name_H-M   'P 1'
#
loop_
_entity.id
_entity.type
_entity.pdbx_description
1 polymer ?
#
loop_
_entity_poly.entity_id
_entity_poly.type
_entity_poly.pdbx_seq_one_letter_code
_entity_poly.pdbx_strand_id
1 'polypeptide(L)'
;MLQLLQLELAGSRSNGEGTTSILDMVLSDSDNILAQIVSWSKAVPYTQADPLILLQLQFFETLLTCNVGGQSVLSHVKVLHPLVSLLELVNSLPSSHTPSNRLQSTLLELVHSLCLLLMDSSPLLDLFTCDDNPRFILFSLLTPYLHRRGQLGQQARDSLLLCISLASRSPAVENYISTHSNFLPILASGLSGLYSALPRNLEADNPSWHRLDPVDAQDIPGLAAMLTSLELCSAVVELAPTQVAAQLMDLVHQGFLVPVLGPALVQEQDAAALVASTAYLDLFLKHITATALRAAVVRFLLCEQVINKQRPSSNCLLLLGGRTSCNRHPCVPNFLV
;
A
#
# COMPACT_ATOMS: atom_id res chain seq x y z
N MET A 1 14.60 -2.54 31.94
CA MET A 1 14.47 -1.20 31.34
C MET A 1 13.04 -0.89 30.92
N LEU A 2 12.38 -1.71 30.07
CA LEU A 2 10.97 -1.51 29.68
C LEU A 2 10.03 -1.39 30.90
N GLN A 3 10.11 -2.36 31.84
CA GLN A 3 9.29 -2.33 33.07
C GLN A 3 9.55 -1.11 33.93
N LEU A 4 10.79 -0.64 34.02
CA LEU A 4 11.14 0.55 34.77
C LEU A 4 10.58 1.81 34.11
N LEU A 5 10.67 1.92 32.77
CA LEU A 5 10.08 3.00 32.02
C LEU A 5 8.55 3.06 32.17
N GLN A 6 7.89 1.90 32.13
CA GLN A 6 6.44 1.78 32.34
C GLN A 6 6.04 2.20 33.78
N LEU A 7 6.84 1.82 34.78
CA LEU A 7 6.62 2.24 36.16
C LEU A 7 6.84 3.74 36.36
N GLU A 8 7.84 4.31 35.72
CA GLU A 8 8.10 5.75 35.75
C GLU A 8 6.95 6.54 35.11
N LEU A 9 6.46 6.11 33.95
CA LEU A 9 5.30 6.71 33.30
C LEU A 9 4.02 6.60 34.13
N ALA A 10 3.83 5.47 34.81
CA ALA A 10 2.70 5.28 35.73
C ALA A 10 2.85 6.09 37.02
N GLY A 11 4.08 6.30 37.50
CA GLY A 11 4.40 7.02 38.72
C GLY A 11 4.54 8.55 38.55
N SER A 12 4.77 9.05 37.35
CA SER A 12 4.95 10.49 37.07
C SER A 12 3.70 11.36 37.33
N ARG A 13 2.60 10.76 37.75
CA ARG A 13 1.42 11.47 38.29
C ARG A 13 1.55 11.93 39.77
N SER A 14 2.61 11.56 40.46
CA SER A 14 2.82 11.90 41.85
C SER A 14 4.32 12.05 42.15
N ASN A 15 4.76 13.26 42.32
CA ASN A 15 5.97 13.78 42.96
C ASN A 15 7.09 14.27 42.03
N GLY A 16 7.28 15.58 42.11
CA GLY A 16 8.51 16.25 41.75
C GLY A 16 9.63 15.94 42.75
N GLU A 17 10.85 16.13 42.26
CA GLU A 17 12.13 16.24 42.94
C GLU A 17 12.99 14.97 43.05
N GLY A 18 14.07 14.94 42.27
CA GLY A 18 15.34 14.38 42.69
C GLY A 18 15.72 12.98 42.17
N THR A 19 14.90 12.30 41.36
CA THR A 19 15.30 11.04 40.75
C THR A 19 15.70 11.27 39.30
N THR A 20 16.95 10.88 38.94
CA THR A 20 17.37 10.83 37.52
C THR A 20 16.37 9.97 36.76
N SER A 21 15.62 10.60 35.87
CA SER A 21 14.64 9.93 35.01
C SER A 21 15.34 8.91 34.12
N ILE A 22 14.69 7.78 33.85
CA ILE A 22 15.19 6.80 32.85
C ILE A 22 15.35 7.49 31.49
N LEU A 23 14.48 8.47 31.18
CA LEU A 23 14.61 9.31 29.99
C LEU A 23 15.91 10.14 30.02
N ASP A 24 16.30 10.70 31.17
CA ASP A 24 17.56 11.40 31.31
C ASP A 24 18.76 10.48 31.12
N MET A 25 18.69 9.23 31.58
CA MET A 25 19.71 8.21 31.31
C MET A 25 19.81 7.86 29.82
N VAL A 26 18.69 7.70 29.15
CA VAL A 26 18.63 7.41 27.71
C VAL A 26 19.17 8.58 26.87
N LEU A 27 18.94 9.81 27.33
CA LEU A 27 19.35 11.04 26.66
C LEU A 27 20.74 11.53 27.09
N SER A 28 21.36 10.93 28.15
CA SER A 28 22.65 11.36 28.68
C SER A 28 23.78 11.21 27.66
N ASP A 29 24.85 12.00 27.82
CA ASP A 29 25.88 12.19 26.80
C ASP A 29 26.95 11.09 26.73
N SER A 30 27.07 10.24 27.76
CA SER A 30 28.23 9.38 27.90
C SER A 30 28.25 8.17 26.96
N ASP A 31 27.09 7.51 26.73
CA ASP A 31 27.01 6.32 25.85
C ASP A 31 25.60 6.19 25.29
N ASN A 32 25.45 5.99 23.98
CA ASN A 32 24.14 5.71 23.38
C ASN A 32 23.69 4.29 23.70
N ILE A 33 23.08 4.12 24.88
CA ILE A 33 22.59 2.83 25.38
C ILE A 33 21.61 2.18 24.39
N LEU A 34 20.76 2.97 23.73
CA LEU A 34 19.81 2.45 22.73
C LEU A 34 20.54 1.85 21.51
N ALA A 35 21.61 2.50 21.06
CA ALA A 35 22.41 1.95 19.97
C ALA A 35 23.11 0.64 20.36
N GLN A 36 23.55 0.50 21.61
CA GLN A 36 24.13 -0.74 22.12
C GLN A 36 23.05 -1.85 22.17
N ILE A 37 21.85 -1.55 22.67
CA ILE A 37 20.74 -2.52 22.74
C ILE A 37 20.38 -3.01 21.33
N VAL A 38 20.29 -2.13 20.34
CA VAL A 38 20.00 -2.49 18.96
C VAL A 38 21.14 -3.31 18.33
N SER A 39 22.40 -3.00 18.69
CA SER A 39 23.55 -3.77 18.21
C SER A 39 23.52 -5.25 18.64
N TRP A 40 22.92 -5.56 19.78
CA TRP A 40 22.75 -6.95 20.22
C TRP A 40 21.85 -7.75 19.28
N SER A 41 20.78 -7.16 18.75
CA SER A 41 19.94 -7.84 17.76
C SER A 41 20.66 -8.12 16.44
N LYS A 42 21.63 -7.28 16.07
CA LYS A 42 22.48 -7.51 14.87
C LYS A 42 23.48 -8.65 15.07
N ALA A 43 23.88 -8.92 16.32
CA ALA A 43 24.85 -9.96 16.66
C ALA A 43 24.23 -11.38 16.81
N VAL A 44 22.89 -11.46 16.97
CA VAL A 44 22.18 -12.74 17.18
C VAL A 44 21.74 -13.32 15.82
N PRO A 45 21.81 -14.66 15.63
CA PRO A 45 21.28 -15.31 14.44
C PRO A 45 19.79 -15.01 14.25
N TYR A 46 19.36 -14.78 12.99
CA TYR A 46 17.97 -14.41 12.66
C TYR A 46 16.90 -15.33 13.26
N THR A 47 17.21 -16.63 13.38
CA THR A 47 16.28 -17.62 13.96
C THR A 47 15.97 -17.41 15.44
N GLN A 48 16.80 -16.64 16.15
CA GLN A 48 16.68 -16.37 17.60
C GLN A 48 16.46 -14.87 17.89
N ALA A 49 16.43 -14.03 16.87
CA ALA A 49 16.35 -12.58 17.02
C ALA A 49 14.94 -12.08 17.36
N ASP A 50 13.88 -12.80 16.99
CA ASP A 50 12.48 -12.38 17.17
C ASP A 50 12.13 -11.90 18.59
N PRO A 51 12.44 -12.63 19.68
CA PRO A 51 12.08 -12.17 21.03
C PRO A 51 12.80 -10.88 21.42
N LEU A 52 14.06 -10.73 20.99
CA LEU A 52 14.87 -9.54 21.28
C LEU A 52 14.36 -8.32 20.49
N ILE A 53 14.10 -8.49 19.20
CA ILE A 53 13.52 -7.47 18.34
C ILE A 53 12.16 -7.04 18.89
N LEU A 54 11.31 -7.99 19.27
CA LEU A 54 9.99 -7.71 19.86
C LEU A 54 10.09 -6.82 21.11
N LEU A 55 10.98 -7.16 22.04
CA LEU A 55 11.19 -6.35 23.25
C LEU A 55 11.69 -4.95 22.92
N GLN A 56 12.55 -4.82 21.92
CA GLN A 56 13.04 -3.51 21.47
C GLN A 56 11.95 -2.67 20.82
N LEU A 57 11.11 -3.28 19.97
CA LEU A 57 9.96 -2.58 19.36
C LEU A 57 8.99 -2.08 20.44
N GLN A 58 8.65 -2.92 21.42
CA GLN A 58 7.80 -2.53 22.55
C GLN A 58 8.41 -1.40 23.39
N PHE A 59 9.73 -1.42 23.54
CA PHE A 59 10.44 -0.35 24.26
C PHE A 59 10.34 0.98 23.50
N PHE A 60 10.59 0.97 22.19
CA PHE A 60 10.44 2.18 21.37
C PHE A 60 8.98 2.65 21.31
N GLU A 61 8.02 1.76 21.21
CA GLU A 61 6.58 2.10 21.28
C GLU A 61 6.26 2.84 22.59
N THR A 62 6.77 2.35 23.72
CA THR A 62 6.60 3.03 25.01
C THR A 62 7.30 4.40 25.02
N LEU A 63 8.50 4.52 24.42
CA LEU A 63 9.20 5.79 24.30
C LEU A 63 8.43 6.82 23.45
N LEU A 64 7.70 6.39 22.40
CA LEU A 64 6.89 7.28 21.57
C LEU A 64 5.77 7.98 22.34
N THR A 65 5.30 7.36 23.42
CA THR A 65 4.28 7.95 24.30
C THR A 65 4.84 9.00 25.27
N CYS A 66 6.18 9.11 25.35
CA CYS A 66 6.85 10.03 26.24
C CYS A 66 7.09 11.39 25.56
N ASN A 67 6.80 12.47 26.27
CA ASN A 67 7.15 13.82 25.86
C ASN A 67 8.12 14.44 26.85
N VAL A 68 9.23 15.00 26.36
CA VAL A 68 10.21 15.72 27.16
C VAL A 68 10.12 17.21 26.83
N GLY A 69 9.81 18.04 27.83
CA GLY A 69 9.70 19.48 27.63
C GLY A 69 8.66 19.92 26.60
N GLY A 70 7.62 19.10 26.35
CA GLY A 70 6.59 19.38 25.33
C GLY A 70 7.00 19.00 23.91
N GLN A 71 8.15 18.38 23.71
CA GLN A 71 8.60 17.86 22.43
C GLN A 71 8.61 16.32 22.43
N SER A 72 8.36 15.73 21.28
CA SER A 72 8.50 14.28 21.11
C SER A 72 9.95 13.84 21.38
N VAL A 73 10.12 12.73 22.11
CA VAL A 73 11.43 12.12 22.38
C VAL A 73 12.17 11.75 21.07
N LEU A 74 11.44 11.54 19.98
CA LEU A 74 12.00 11.28 18.63
C LEU A 74 12.80 12.47 18.05
N SER A 75 12.61 13.70 18.55
CA SER A 75 13.41 14.84 18.11
C SER A 75 14.89 14.70 18.51
N HIS A 76 15.18 13.80 19.44
CA HIS A 76 16.55 13.53 19.85
C HIS A 76 17.20 12.48 18.92
N VAL A 77 18.27 12.87 18.25
CA VAL A 77 19.06 12.01 17.35
C VAL A 77 19.49 10.69 18.02
N LYS A 78 19.76 10.72 19.33
CA LYS A 78 20.14 9.53 20.13
C LYS A 78 19.05 8.47 20.24
N VAL A 79 17.78 8.85 20.05
CA VAL A 79 16.64 7.95 20.03
C VAL A 79 16.30 7.56 18.60
N LEU A 80 16.31 8.53 17.68
CA LEU A 80 15.93 8.34 16.31
C LEU A 80 16.86 7.37 15.56
N HIS A 81 18.17 7.57 15.65
CA HIS A 81 19.15 6.71 14.97
C HIS A 81 19.04 5.23 15.35
N PRO A 82 18.99 4.84 16.63
CA PRO A 82 18.77 3.45 17.01
C PRO A 82 17.43 2.90 16.51
N LEU A 83 16.36 3.69 16.55
CA LEU A 83 15.06 3.30 16.03
C LEU A 83 15.12 2.99 14.54
N VAL A 84 15.64 3.89 13.73
CA VAL A 84 15.82 3.68 12.28
C VAL A 84 16.69 2.45 12.02
N SER A 85 17.77 2.29 12.77
CA SER A 85 18.67 1.12 12.67
C SER A 85 18.00 -0.20 13.01
N LEU A 86 17.04 -0.20 13.96
CA LEU A 86 16.20 -1.37 14.28
C LEU A 86 15.22 -1.66 13.15
N LEU A 87 14.57 -0.63 12.61
CA LEU A 87 13.63 -0.79 11.48
C LEU A 87 14.34 -1.30 10.22
N GLU A 88 15.56 -0.82 9.94
CA GLU A 88 16.40 -1.33 8.85
C GLU A 88 16.79 -2.79 9.06
N LEU A 89 17.11 -3.19 10.29
CA LEU A 89 17.39 -4.59 10.63
C LEU A 89 16.17 -5.46 10.30
N VAL A 90 14.99 -5.05 10.73
CA VAL A 90 13.74 -5.80 10.46
C VAL A 90 13.46 -5.87 8.95
N ASN A 91 13.68 -4.79 8.22
CA ASN A 91 13.50 -4.74 6.77
C ASN A 91 14.52 -5.62 6.02
N SER A 92 15.69 -5.85 6.60
CA SER A 92 16.77 -6.67 6.02
C SER A 92 16.64 -8.16 6.32
N LEU A 93 15.64 -8.59 7.11
CA LEU A 93 15.42 -9.99 7.40
C LEU A 93 15.19 -10.79 6.12
N PRO A 94 15.80 -11.97 5.96
CA PRO A 94 15.65 -12.75 4.74
C PRO A 94 14.20 -13.19 4.54
N SER A 95 13.75 -13.26 3.29
CA SER A 95 12.38 -13.67 2.92
C SER A 95 12.00 -15.09 3.39
N SER A 96 13.01 -15.92 3.71
CA SER A 96 12.82 -17.25 4.30
C SER A 96 12.44 -17.19 5.80
N HIS A 97 12.69 -16.07 6.46
CA HIS A 97 12.31 -15.85 7.85
C HIS A 97 10.87 -15.35 7.91
N THR A 98 10.00 -16.10 8.56
CA THR A 98 8.62 -15.68 8.85
C THR A 98 8.54 -15.14 10.27
N PRO A 99 8.52 -13.82 10.46
CA PRO A 99 8.42 -13.25 11.81
C PRO A 99 7.15 -13.72 12.50
N SER A 100 7.20 -13.87 13.83
CA SER A 100 6.03 -14.26 14.63
C SER A 100 4.88 -13.24 14.44
N ASN A 101 3.63 -13.70 14.51
CA ASN A 101 2.48 -12.80 14.36
C ASN A 101 2.51 -11.65 15.39
N ARG A 102 3.03 -11.91 16.59
CA ARG A 102 3.18 -10.90 17.63
C ARG A 102 4.21 -9.82 17.25
N LEU A 103 5.34 -10.23 16.66
CA LEU A 103 6.34 -9.29 16.18
C LEU A 103 5.77 -8.43 15.04
N GLN A 104 5.03 -9.05 14.13
CA GLN A 104 4.40 -8.34 13.03
C GLN A 104 3.35 -7.31 13.51
N SER A 105 2.50 -7.66 14.48
CA SER A 105 1.52 -6.72 15.04
C SER A 105 2.21 -5.54 15.73
N THR A 106 3.18 -5.80 16.61
CA THR A 106 3.91 -4.75 17.31
C THR A 106 4.68 -3.85 16.35
N LEU A 107 5.29 -4.42 15.30
CA LEU A 107 5.94 -3.63 14.25
C LEU A 107 4.95 -2.68 13.56
N LEU A 108 3.78 -3.21 13.15
CA LEU A 108 2.77 -2.39 12.46
C LEU A 108 2.18 -1.32 13.38
N GLU A 109 1.97 -1.62 14.67
CA GLU A 109 1.53 -0.66 15.69
C GLU A 109 2.55 0.47 15.85
N LEU A 110 3.83 0.13 15.98
CA LEU A 110 4.91 1.10 16.07
C LEU A 110 5.00 1.98 14.81
N VAL A 111 4.98 1.36 13.63
CA VAL A 111 5.04 2.10 12.34
C VAL A 111 3.83 3.00 12.17
N HIS A 112 2.64 2.55 12.54
CA HIS A 112 1.42 3.38 12.53
C HIS A 112 1.55 4.60 13.43
N SER A 113 2.02 4.41 14.66
CA SER A 113 2.27 5.50 15.62
C SER A 113 3.32 6.49 15.11
N LEU A 114 4.37 5.99 14.46
CA LEU A 114 5.37 6.85 13.80
C LEU A 114 4.76 7.67 12.65
N CYS A 115 3.93 7.06 11.81
CA CYS A 115 3.25 7.78 10.73
C CYS A 115 2.38 8.92 11.28
N LEU A 116 1.64 8.69 12.36
CA LEU A 116 0.85 9.74 13.02
C LEU A 116 1.72 10.87 13.54
N LEU A 117 2.83 10.56 14.22
CA LEU A 117 3.77 11.57 14.71
C LEU A 117 4.41 12.41 13.59
N LEU A 118 4.72 11.77 12.46
CA LEU A 118 5.25 12.44 11.27
C LEU A 118 4.21 13.37 10.61
N MET A 119 2.92 13.04 10.72
CA MET A 119 1.84 13.93 10.26
C MET A 119 1.81 15.25 11.04
N ASP A 120 2.15 15.21 12.32
CA ASP A 120 2.12 16.38 13.18
C ASP A 120 3.42 17.21 13.14
N SER A 121 4.55 16.62 12.72
CA SER A 121 5.88 17.24 12.81
C SER A 121 6.66 17.16 11.48
N SER A 122 6.71 18.28 10.75
CA SER A 122 7.50 18.42 9.52
C SER A 122 9.02 18.18 9.74
N PRO A 123 9.65 18.71 10.81
CA PRO A 123 11.10 18.46 11.03
C PRO A 123 11.45 16.98 11.25
N LEU A 124 10.56 16.19 11.84
CA LEU A 124 10.78 14.75 12.00
C LEU A 124 10.74 14.03 10.66
N LEU A 125 9.87 14.47 9.75
CA LEU A 125 9.77 13.87 8.41
C LEU A 125 11.07 14.00 7.64
N ASP A 126 11.73 15.16 7.71
CA ASP A 126 13.01 15.41 7.05
C ASP A 126 14.13 14.48 7.55
N LEU A 127 14.06 14.06 8.81
CA LEU A 127 15.02 13.11 9.39
C LEU A 127 14.80 11.65 8.90
N PHE A 128 13.59 11.30 8.48
CA PHE A 128 13.28 10.00 7.87
C PHE A 128 13.50 9.95 6.36
N THR A 129 13.68 11.12 5.71
CA THR A 129 13.90 11.27 4.28
C THR A 129 15.27 11.89 4.04
N CYS A 130 16.36 11.09 4.02
CA CYS A 130 17.68 11.59 3.68
C CYS A 130 17.81 11.79 2.17
N ASP A 131 18.29 12.97 1.75
CA ASP A 131 18.46 13.34 0.34
C ASP A 131 19.51 12.48 -0.39
N ASP A 132 20.52 11.97 0.31
CA ASP A 132 21.61 11.18 -0.26
C ASP A 132 21.21 9.74 -0.64
N ASN A 133 20.13 9.22 -0.10
CA ASN A 133 19.60 7.90 -0.43
C ASN A 133 18.09 7.91 -0.24
N PRO A 134 17.31 7.95 -1.33
CA PRO A 134 15.85 8.03 -1.25
C PRO A 134 15.27 6.73 -0.68
N ARG A 135 15.28 6.61 0.63
CA ARG A 135 14.72 5.48 1.38
C ARG A 135 13.71 6.00 2.36
N PHE A 136 12.47 5.62 2.18
CA PHE A 136 11.43 5.84 3.17
C PHE A 136 11.10 4.49 3.82
N ILE A 137 11.88 4.16 4.87
CA ILE A 137 11.88 2.83 5.52
C ILE A 137 10.49 2.37 5.97
N LEU A 138 9.67 3.29 6.49
CA LEU A 138 8.31 2.97 6.96
C LEU A 138 7.46 2.39 5.84
N PHE A 139 7.55 2.98 4.65
CA PHE A 139 6.82 2.54 3.49
C PHE A 139 7.26 1.14 3.01
N SER A 140 8.57 0.88 3.04
CA SER A 140 9.13 -0.42 2.68
C SER A 140 8.67 -1.53 3.60
N LEU A 141 8.56 -1.24 4.91
CA LEU A 141 8.09 -2.20 5.92
C LEU A 141 6.61 -2.54 5.77
N LEU A 142 5.79 -1.61 5.29
CA LEU A 142 4.34 -1.78 5.14
C LEU A 142 3.95 -2.52 3.86
N THR A 143 4.70 -2.32 2.78
CA THR A 143 4.39 -2.87 1.44
C THR A 143 4.14 -4.40 1.42
N PRO A 144 4.89 -5.25 2.14
CA PRO A 144 4.63 -6.70 2.16
C PRO A 144 3.27 -7.10 2.74
N TYR A 145 2.63 -6.23 3.52
CA TYR A 145 1.34 -6.50 4.15
C TYR A 145 0.14 -5.98 3.35
N LEU A 146 0.37 -5.35 2.21
CA LEU A 146 -0.64 -4.67 1.38
C LEU A 146 -1.86 -5.55 1.08
N HIS A 147 -1.62 -6.79 0.62
CA HIS A 147 -2.67 -7.74 0.24
C HIS A 147 -3.02 -8.74 1.36
N ARG A 148 -2.48 -8.55 2.55
CA ARG A 148 -2.75 -9.44 3.66
C ARG A 148 -4.18 -9.25 4.18
N ARG A 149 -4.86 -10.36 4.48
CA ARG A 149 -6.22 -10.35 5.05
C ARG A 149 -6.20 -10.10 6.55
N GLY A 150 -7.32 -9.62 7.08
CA GLY A 150 -7.53 -9.42 8.51
C GLY A 150 -6.93 -8.13 9.04
N GLN A 151 -6.85 -8.01 10.36
CA GLN A 151 -6.50 -6.80 11.08
C GLN A 151 -5.11 -6.28 10.72
N LEU A 152 -4.10 -7.16 10.60
CA LEU A 152 -2.74 -6.76 10.23
C LEU A 152 -2.69 -6.10 8.84
N GLY A 153 -3.41 -6.66 7.88
CA GLY A 153 -3.48 -6.06 6.54
C GLY A 153 -4.22 -4.71 6.54
N GLN A 154 -5.29 -4.59 7.33
CA GLN A 154 -6.01 -3.32 7.46
C GLN A 154 -5.12 -2.25 8.06
N GLN A 155 -4.45 -2.53 9.17
CA GLN A 155 -3.54 -1.59 9.84
C GLN A 155 -2.38 -1.16 8.94
N ALA A 156 -1.83 -2.09 8.14
CA ALA A 156 -0.80 -1.76 7.17
C ALA A 156 -1.31 -0.82 6.07
N ARG A 157 -2.52 -1.05 5.54
CA ARG A 157 -3.14 -0.16 4.54
C ARG A 157 -3.41 1.22 5.10
N ASP A 158 -3.94 1.32 6.33
CA ASP A 158 -4.18 2.59 6.99
C ASP A 158 -2.87 3.38 7.18
N SER A 159 -1.80 2.70 7.60
CA SER A 159 -0.47 3.30 7.75
C SER A 159 0.14 3.71 6.39
N LEU A 160 -0.08 2.91 5.33
CA LEU A 160 0.33 3.28 3.97
C LEU A 160 -0.39 4.54 3.48
N LEU A 161 -1.67 4.69 3.75
CA LEU A 161 -2.43 5.90 3.40
C LEU A 161 -1.91 7.14 4.14
N LEU A 162 -1.51 7.00 5.41
CA LEU A 162 -0.82 8.07 6.13
C LEU A 162 0.50 8.44 5.45
N CYS A 163 1.32 7.46 5.05
CA CYS A 163 2.56 7.70 4.30
C CYS A 163 2.31 8.42 2.96
N ILE A 164 1.23 8.06 2.26
CA ILE A 164 0.83 8.71 1.00
C ILE A 164 0.40 10.16 1.26
N SER A 165 -0.31 10.43 2.34
CA SER A 165 -0.63 11.80 2.74
C SER A 165 0.62 12.63 3.04
N LEU A 166 1.68 12.03 3.60
CA LEU A 166 2.96 12.70 3.82
C LEU A 166 3.65 13.09 2.49
N ALA A 167 3.43 12.34 1.42
CA ALA A 167 3.96 12.67 0.10
C ALA A 167 3.49 14.04 -0.42
N SER A 168 2.28 14.47 -0.05
CA SER A 168 1.77 15.81 -0.38
C SER A 168 2.50 16.94 0.36
N ARG A 169 3.26 16.61 1.41
CA ARG A 169 4.01 17.56 2.25
C ARG A 169 5.52 17.51 2.04
N SER A 170 6.05 16.41 1.50
CA SER A 170 7.48 16.20 1.28
C SER A 170 7.75 15.69 -0.14
N PRO A 171 8.42 16.49 -0.99
CA PRO A 171 8.82 16.06 -2.32
C PRO A 171 9.74 14.83 -2.32
N ALA A 172 10.52 14.63 -1.26
CA ALA A 172 11.38 13.45 -1.12
C ALA A 172 10.55 12.17 -0.97
N VAL A 173 9.46 12.21 -0.17
CA VAL A 173 8.52 11.07 -0.04
C VAL A 173 7.78 10.82 -1.35
N GLU A 174 7.31 11.88 -2.03
CA GLU A 174 6.66 11.76 -3.34
C GLU A 174 7.59 11.09 -4.36
N ASN A 175 8.84 11.56 -4.47
CA ASN A 175 9.83 10.98 -5.36
C ASN A 175 10.13 9.52 -5.02
N TYR A 176 10.24 9.19 -3.72
CA TYR A 176 10.43 7.81 -3.29
C TYR A 176 9.27 6.90 -3.74
N ILE A 177 8.03 7.31 -3.52
CA ILE A 177 6.85 6.51 -3.87
C ILE A 177 6.75 6.32 -5.38
N SER A 178 7.01 7.37 -6.17
CA SER A 178 6.86 7.35 -7.63
C SER A 178 7.98 6.62 -8.37
N THR A 179 9.24 6.70 -7.88
CA THR A 179 10.41 6.24 -8.64
C THR A 179 11.15 5.07 -8.00
N HIS A 180 11.15 4.98 -6.66
CA HIS A 180 11.97 4.02 -5.94
C HIS A 180 11.18 2.90 -5.27
N SER A 181 9.85 3.07 -5.10
CA SER A 181 9.00 2.02 -4.54
C SER A 181 8.33 1.20 -5.63
N ASN A 182 8.13 -0.10 -5.36
CA ASN A 182 7.34 -0.97 -6.21
C ASN A 182 5.85 -0.99 -5.82
N PHE A 183 5.41 -0.04 -4.99
CA PHE A 183 4.06 -0.04 -4.43
C PHE A 183 2.97 0.08 -5.49
N LEU A 184 3.07 1.07 -6.38
CA LEU A 184 2.06 1.33 -7.41
C LEU A 184 1.93 0.14 -8.38
N PRO A 185 3.04 -0.44 -8.91
CA PRO A 185 2.97 -1.68 -9.68
C PRO A 185 2.37 -2.87 -8.92
N ILE A 186 2.72 -3.05 -7.63
CA ILE A 186 2.16 -4.13 -6.80
C ILE A 186 0.66 -3.94 -6.61
N LEU A 187 0.20 -2.71 -6.35
CA LEU A 187 -1.21 -2.41 -6.18
C LEU A 187 -2.00 -2.68 -7.47
N ALA A 188 -1.52 -2.20 -8.62
CA ALA A 188 -2.16 -2.43 -9.91
C ALA A 188 -2.17 -3.90 -10.34
N SER A 189 -1.04 -4.62 -10.18
CA SER A 189 -0.97 -6.05 -10.49
C SER A 189 -1.81 -6.90 -9.53
N GLY A 190 -1.94 -6.44 -8.27
CA GLY A 190 -2.82 -7.05 -7.28
C GLY A 190 -4.28 -7.07 -7.72
N LEU A 191 -4.79 -5.96 -8.30
CA LEU A 191 -6.14 -5.92 -8.88
C LEU A 191 -6.33 -7.00 -9.95
N SER A 192 -5.36 -7.17 -10.85
CA SER A 192 -5.42 -8.15 -11.92
C SER A 192 -5.44 -9.59 -11.38
N GLY A 193 -4.59 -9.86 -10.39
CA GLY A 193 -4.54 -11.18 -9.73
C GLY A 193 -5.83 -11.49 -8.96
N LEU A 194 -6.34 -10.52 -8.20
CA LEU A 194 -7.58 -10.68 -7.44
C LEU A 194 -8.80 -10.88 -8.35
N TYR A 195 -8.91 -10.10 -9.43
CA TYR A 195 -9.98 -10.28 -10.41
C TYR A 195 -9.91 -11.64 -11.10
N SER A 196 -8.73 -12.08 -11.49
CA SER A 196 -8.54 -13.37 -12.15
C SER A 196 -8.87 -14.56 -11.25
N ALA A 197 -8.85 -14.37 -9.93
CA ALA A 197 -9.23 -15.38 -8.93
C ALA A 197 -10.74 -15.40 -8.63
N LEU A 198 -11.53 -14.45 -9.16
CA LEU A 198 -12.98 -14.43 -8.97
C LEU A 198 -13.64 -15.56 -9.76
N PRO A 199 -14.75 -16.15 -9.24
CA PRO A 199 -15.56 -17.12 -9.96
C PRO A 199 -16.04 -16.56 -11.29
N ARG A 200 -15.90 -17.32 -12.36
CA ARG A 200 -16.42 -16.94 -13.68
C ARG A 200 -17.91 -17.25 -13.83
N ASN A 201 -18.43 -18.18 -13.04
CA ASN A 201 -19.84 -18.54 -12.98
C ASN A 201 -20.37 -18.17 -11.60
N LEU A 202 -21.41 -17.36 -11.59
CA LEU A 202 -22.19 -17.11 -10.39
C LEU A 202 -23.35 -18.10 -10.39
N GLU A 203 -23.42 -18.96 -9.38
CA GLU A 203 -24.54 -19.87 -9.21
C GLU A 203 -25.83 -19.07 -8.96
N ALA A 204 -26.79 -19.20 -9.86
CA ALA A 204 -27.94 -18.32 -9.96
C ALA A 204 -29.16 -18.91 -9.25
N ASP A 205 -29.06 -19.19 -7.96
CA ASP A 205 -30.24 -19.51 -7.16
C ASP A 205 -31.12 -18.28 -6.83
N ASN A 206 -30.58 -17.08 -7.12
CA ASN A 206 -31.25 -15.83 -6.82
C ASN A 206 -31.70 -15.13 -8.11
N PRO A 207 -32.97 -14.71 -8.25
CA PRO A 207 -33.47 -13.98 -9.42
C PRO A 207 -32.80 -12.62 -9.66
N SER A 208 -32.04 -12.07 -8.69
CA SER A 208 -31.27 -10.85 -8.81
C SER A 208 -29.77 -11.07 -9.02
N TRP A 209 -29.36 -12.23 -9.45
CA TRP A 209 -27.95 -12.63 -9.63
C TRP A 209 -27.10 -11.70 -10.53
N HIS A 210 -27.71 -10.91 -11.39
CA HIS A 210 -27.04 -9.90 -12.22
C HIS A 210 -26.79 -8.58 -11.47
N ARG A 211 -27.19 -8.46 -10.20
CA ARG A 211 -26.92 -7.33 -9.33
C ARG A 211 -26.30 -7.84 -8.04
N LEU A 212 -25.02 -7.59 -7.91
CA LEU A 212 -24.29 -7.88 -6.67
C LEU A 212 -24.36 -6.68 -5.73
N ASP A 213 -24.60 -6.97 -4.45
CA ASP A 213 -24.49 -5.99 -3.38
C ASP A 213 -23.22 -6.23 -2.56
N PRO A 214 -22.70 -5.24 -1.82
CA PRO A 214 -21.50 -5.42 -0.97
C PRO A 214 -21.63 -6.57 0.04
N VAL A 215 -22.86 -6.96 0.42
CA VAL A 215 -23.12 -8.08 1.33
C VAL A 215 -22.71 -9.41 0.67
N ASP A 216 -22.93 -9.55 -0.64
CA ASP A 216 -22.58 -10.76 -1.40
C ASP A 216 -21.07 -11.00 -1.47
N ALA A 217 -20.28 -9.95 -1.13
CA ALA A 217 -18.82 -10.06 -1.09
C ALA A 217 -18.28 -11.05 -0.04
N GLN A 218 -19.08 -11.41 0.95
CA GLN A 218 -18.72 -12.42 1.95
C GLN A 218 -18.93 -13.84 1.43
N ASP A 219 -19.89 -14.03 0.55
CA ASP A 219 -20.27 -15.34 0.02
C ASP A 219 -19.48 -15.72 -1.22
N ILE A 220 -18.99 -14.72 -1.99
CA ILE A 220 -18.22 -14.94 -3.20
C ILE A 220 -16.71 -14.97 -2.88
N PRO A 221 -16.01 -16.11 -3.11
CA PRO A 221 -14.59 -16.23 -2.82
C PRO A 221 -13.74 -15.15 -3.53
N GLY A 222 -12.95 -14.43 -2.76
CA GLY A 222 -12.04 -13.39 -3.28
C GLY A 222 -12.67 -12.02 -3.52
N LEU A 223 -14.00 -11.89 -3.57
CA LEU A 223 -14.66 -10.61 -3.88
C LEU A 223 -14.39 -9.54 -2.81
N ALA A 224 -14.45 -9.89 -1.52
CA ALA A 224 -14.11 -8.97 -0.44
C ALA A 224 -12.69 -8.42 -0.56
N ALA A 225 -11.71 -9.26 -0.92
CA ALA A 225 -10.33 -8.81 -1.12
C ALA A 225 -10.20 -7.88 -2.34
N MET A 226 -10.94 -8.16 -3.41
CA MET A 226 -10.99 -7.29 -4.60
C MET A 226 -11.57 -5.92 -4.26
N LEU A 227 -12.69 -5.86 -3.54
CA LEU A 227 -13.29 -4.60 -3.10
C LEU A 227 -12.36 -3.80 -2.19
N THR A 228 -11.73 -4.43 -1.22
CA THR A 228 -10.72 -3.78 -0.36
C THR A 228 -9.55 -3.20 -1.18
N SER A 229 -9.10 -3.89 -2.23
CA SER A 229 -8.03 -3.38 -3.11
C SER A 229 -8.50 -2.19 -3.96
N LEU A 230 -9.75 -2.18 -4.41
CA LEU A 230 -10.35 -1.04 -5.12
C LEU A 230 -10.55 0.17 -4.21
N GLU A 231 -10.97 -0.04 -2.95
CA GLU A 231 -11.04 1.01 -1.93
C GLU A 231 -9.68 1.64 -1.71
N LEU A 232 -8.64 0.81 -1.57
CA LEU A 232 -7.27 1.32 -1.40
C LEU A 232 -6.81 2.11 -2.63
N CYS A 233 -7.06 1.62 -3.85
CA CYS A 233 -6.75 2.37 -5.07
C CYS A 233 -7.48 3.72 -5.10
N SER A 234 -8.76 3.74 -4.71
CA SER A 234 -9.55 4.98 -4.63
C SER A 234 -8.95 5.96 -3.62
N ALA A 235 -8.64 5.48 -2.41
CA ALA A 235 -8.04 6.31 -1.37
C ALA A 235 -6.66 6.86 -1.78
N VAL A 236 -5.83 6.04 -2.45
CA VAL A 236 -4.54 6.49 -3.00
C VAL A 236 -4.73 7.59 -4.04
N VAL A 237 -5.66 7.43 -4.98
CA VAL A 237 -5.94 8.46 -6.01
C VAL A 237 -6.45 9.77 -5.41
N GLU A 238 -7.18 9.72 -4.29
CA GLU A 238 -7.71 10.89 -3.60
C GLU A 238 -6.67 11.61 -2.73
N LEU A 239 -5.77 10.86 -2.08
CA LEU A 239 -4.83 11.40 -1.09
C LEU A 239 -3.46 11.74 -1.68
N ALA A 240 -3.05 11.05 -2.75
CA ALA A 240 -1.72 11.18 -3.31
C ALA A 240 -1.54 12.48 -4.10
N PRO A 241 -0.28 12.99 -4.21
CA PRO A 241 0.06 14.02 -5.16
C PRO A 241 -0.36 13.65 -6.60
N THR A 242 -0.63 14.66 -7.41
CA THR A 242 -1.15 14.48 -8.77
C THR A 242 -0.31 13.52 -9.63
N GLN A 243 1.02 13.57 -9.49
CA GLN A 243 1.94 12.70 -10.24
C GLN A 243 1.78 11.23 -9.85
N VAL A 244 1.73 10.92 -8.55
CA VAL A 244 1.56 9.56 -8.02
C VAL A 244 0.18 9.01 -8.39
N ALA A 245 -0.87 9.82 -8.26
CA ALA A 245 -2.22 9.46 -8.64
C ALA A 245 -2.35 9.15 -10.14
N ALA A 246 -1.76 10.01 -11.01
CA ALA A 246 -1.75 9.79 -12.44
C ALA A 246 -1.01 8.51 -12.82
N GLN A 247 0.14 8.25 -12.22
CA GLN A 247 0.92 7.03 -12.43
C GLN A 247 0.16 5.77 -12.01
N LEU A 248 -0.55 5.81 -10.87
CA LEU A 248 -1.41 4.69 -10.47
C LEU A 248 -2.54 4.46 -11.48
N MET A 249 -3.21 5.52 -11.95
CA MET A 249 -4.28 5.39 -12.94
C MET A 249 -3.78 4.80 -14.26
N ASP A 250 -2.59 5.19 -14.72
CA ASP A 250 -1.96 4.61 -15.92
C ASP A 250 -1.63 3.13 -15.73
N LEU A 251 -1.10 2.77 -14.57
CA LEU A 251 -0.81 1.37 -14.24
C LEU A 251 -2.08 0.52 -14.14
N VAL A 252 -3.14 1.03 -13.53
CA VAL A 252 -4.45 0.36 -13.47
C VAL A 252 -5.04 0.21 -14.88
N HIS A 253 -4.94 1.24 -15.72
CA HIS A 253 -5.41 1.17 -17.10
C HIS A 253 -4.64 0.10 -17.89
N GLN A 254 -3.31 0.14 -17.89
CA GLN A 254 -2.46 -0.74 -18.68
C GLN A 254 -2.33 -2.15 -18.09
N GLY A 255 -2.41 -2.30 -16.78
CA GLY A 255 -2.20 -3.56 -16.07
C GLY A 255 -3.49 -4.31 -15.73
N PHE A 256 -4.63 -3.63 -15.63
CA PHE A 256 -5.91 -4.25 -15.25
C PHE A 256 -7.02 -4.03 -16.26
N LEU A 257 -7.34 -2.77 -16.62
CA LEU A 257 -8.50 -2.49 -17.47
C LEU A 257 -8.34 -3.10 -18.86
N VAL A 258 -7.23 -2.81 -19.53
CA VAL A 258 -6.99 -3.27 -20.92
C VAL A 258 -6.75 -4.78 -21.00
N PRO A 259 -5.83 -5.38 -20.22
CA PRO A 259 -5.48 -6.79 -20.39
C PRO A 259 -6.43 -7.78 -19.70
N VAL A 260 -7.17 -7.37 -18.68
CA VAL A 260 -7.95 -8.29 -17.85
C VAL A 260 -9.45 -8.01 -17.94
N LEU A 261 -9.88 -6.79 -17.59
CA LEU A 261 -11.29 -6.44 -17.56
C LEU A 261 -11.90 -6.36 -18.97
N GLY A 262 -11.19 -5.73 -19.92
CA GLY A 262 -11.66 -5.58 -21.29
C GLY A 262 -11.98 -6.92 -21.96
N PRO A 263 -11.03 -7.87 -22.02
CA PRO A 263 -11.31 -9.21 -22.56
C PRO A 263 -12.44 -9.95 -21.85
N ALA A 264 -12.56 -9.80 -20.53
CA ALA A 264 -13.62 -10.44 -19.75
C ALA A 264 -15.03 -9.94 -20.12
N LEU A 265 -15.14 -8.66 -20.52
CA LEU A 265 -16.41 -8.03 -20.92
C LEU A 265 -16.80 -8.26 -22.38
N VAL A 266 -15.90 -8.83 -23.21
CA VAL A 266 -16.11 -9.06 -24.64
C VAL A 266 -16.16 -10.56 -25.00
N GLN A 267 -16.18 -11.44 -24.01
CA GLN A 267 -16.21 -12.88 -24.16
C GLN A 267 -17.58 -13.35 -24.69
N GLU A 268 -17.71 -13.46 -26.02
CA GLU A 268 -18.97 -13.89 -26.67
C GLU A 268 -19.27 -15.40 -26.50
N GLN A 269 -18.25 -16.22 -26.16
CA GLN A 269 -18.35 -17.68 -26.14
C GLN A 269 -18.87 -18.25 -24.80
N ASP A 270 -18.80 -17.50 -23.72
CA ASP A 270 -19.22 -17.90 -22.38
C ASP A 270 -20.17 -16.84 -21.77
N ALA A 271 -21.47 -17.08 -21.96
CA ALA A 271 -22.51 -16.18 -21.48
C ALA A 271 -22.51 -16.05 -19.94
N ALA A 272 -22.19 -17.11 -19.20
CA ALA A 272 -22.14 -17.09 -17.76
C ALA A 272 -20.98 -16.22 -17.24
N ALA A 273 -19.80 -16.34 -17.86
CA ALA A 273 -18.64 -15.51 -17.54
C ALA A 273 -18.87 -14.03 -17.89
N LEU A 274 -19.56 -13.76 -19.00
CA LEU A 274 -19.91 -12.38 -19.38
C LEU A 274 -20.84 -11.75 -18.36
N VAL A 275 -21.84 -12.49 -17.91
CA VAL A 275 -22.78 -12.02 -16.88
C VAL A 275 -22.06 -11.78 -15.56
N ALA A 276 -21.22 -12.70 -15.10
CA ALA A 276 -20.43 -12.53 -13.89
C ALA A 276 -19.54 -11.28 -13.97
N SER A 277 -18.83 -11.11 -15.09
CA SER A 277 -17.95 -9.95 -15.31
C SER A 277 -18.73 -8.62 -15.31
N THR A 278 -19.94 -8.62 -15.87
CA THR A 278 -20.82 -7.44 -15.88
C THR A 278 -21.33 -7.11 -14.47
N ALA A 279 -21.71 -8.13 -13.70
CA ALA A 279 -22.15 -7.96 -12.32
C ALA A 279 -21.01 -7.44 -11.42
N TYR A 280 -19.78 -7.97 -11.59
CA TYR A 280 -18.60 -7.45 -10.89
C TYR A 280 -18.34 -5.99 -11.28
N LEU A 281 -18.40 -5.64 -12.56
CA LEU A 281 -18.18 -4.27 -13.01
C LEU A 281 -19.21 -3.30 -12.40
N ASP A 282 -20.49 -3.65 -12.36
CA ASP A 282 -21.53 -2.82 -11.72
C ASP A 282 -21.20 -2.58 -10.25
N LEU A 283 -20.82 -3.64 -9.53
CA LEU A 283 -20.42 -3.54 -8.13
C LEU A 283 -19.17 -2.67 -7.96
N PHE A 284 -18.14 -2.83 -8.82
CA PHE A 284 -16.91 -2.04 -8.76
C PHE A 284 -17.17 -0.55 -8.99
N LEU A 285 -18.01 -0.20 -9.96
CA LEU A 285 -18.37 1.19 -10.23
C LEU A 285 -19.13 1.84 -9.06
N LYS A 286 -19.91 1.07 -8.33
CA LYS A 286 -20.58 1.54 -7.10
C LYS A 286 -19.61 1.70 -5.94
N HIS A 287 -18.58 0.85 -5.89
CA HIS A 287 -17.63 0.78 -4.77
C HIS A 287 -16.46 1.75 -4.90
N ILE A 288 -16.07 2.12 -6.13
CA ILE A 288 -15.02 3.13 -6.38
C ILE A 288 -15.51 4.50 -5.90
N THR A 289 -14.88 5.06 -4.87
CA THR A 289 -15.21 6.40 -4.33
C THR A 289 -14.56 7.51 -5.16
N ALA A 290 -13.28 7.33 -5.56
CA ALA A 290 -12.54 8.31 -6.31
C ALA A 290 -13.18 8.63 -7.67
N THR A 291 -13.62 9.87 -7.84
CA THR A 291 -14.27 10.33 -9.09
C THR A 291 -13.37 10.20 -10.30
N ALA A 292 -12.06 10.45 -10.15
CA ALA A 292 -11.07 10.34 -11.23
C ALA A 292 -10.91 8.87 -11.68
N LEU A 293 -10.81 7.94 -10.74
CA LEU A 293 -10.69 6.50 -11.05
C LEU A 293 -11.98 5.97 -11.69
N ARG A 294 -13.15 6.33 -11.16
CA ARG A 294 -14.45 5.97 -11.74
C ARG A 294 -14.59 6.51 -13.17
N ALA A 295 -14.22 7.77 -13.39
CA ALA A 295 -14.24 8.37 -14.73
C ALA A 295 -13.27 7.67 -15.69
N ALA A 296 -12.10 7.21 -15.24
CA ALA A 296 -11.17 6.44 -16.05
C ALA A 296 -11.76 5.10 -16.50
N VAL A 297 -12.42 4.36 -15.58
CA VAL A 297 -13.13 3.11 -15.91
C VAL A 297 -14.26 3.35 -16.89
N VAL A 298 -15.10 4.36 -16.68
CA VAL A 298 -16.20 4.70 -17.59
C VAL A 298 -15.67 5.12 -18.97
N ARG A 299 -14.61 5.91 -19.03
CA ARG A 299 -13.97 6.32 -20.30
C ARG A 299 -13.41 5.10 -21.04
N PHE A 300 -12.77 4.19 -20.35
CA PHE A 300 -12.29 2.93 -20.92
C PHE A 300 -13.42 2.14 -21.57
N LEU A 301 -14.55 1.96 -20.88
CA LEU A 301 -15.71 1.22 -21.39
C LEU A 301 -16.30 1.88 -22.65
N LEU A 302 -16.39 3.21 -22.66
CA LEU A 302 -16.96 3.95 -23.81
C LEU A 302 -16.03 3.95 -25.01
N CYS A 303 -14.71 4.08 -24.82
CA CYS A 303 -13.73 4.11 -25.91
C CYS A 303 -13.53 2.71 -26.52
N GLU A 304 -13.40 1.67 -25.70
CA GLU A 304 -13.26 0.29 -26.20
C GLU A 304 -14.48 -0.19 -26.97
N GLN A 305 -15.69 0.14 -26.52
CA GLN A 305 -16.92 -0.21 -27.22
C GLN A 305 -17.02 0.47 -28.60
N VAL A 306 -16.52 1.69 -28.74
CA VAL A 306 -16.51 2.41 -30.03
C VAL A 306 -15.50 1.75 -31.00
N ILE A 307 -14.32 1.35 -30.52
CA ILE A 307 -13.28 0.72 -31.33
C ILE A 307 -13.72 -0.67 -31.80
N ASN A 308 -14.36 -1.49 -30.98
CA ASN A 308 -14.85 -2.81 -31.35
C ASN A 308 -16.03 -2.78 -32.32
N LYS A 309 -16.89 -1.74 -32.28
CA LYS A 309 -17.92 -1.51 -33.30
C LYS A 309 -17.37 -1.10 -34.65
N GLN A 310 -16.14 -0.57 -34.71
CA GLN A 310 -15.47 -0.17 -35.95
C GLN A 310 -14.55 -1.28 -36.53
N ARG A 311 -14.36 -2.40 -35.84
CA ARG A 311 -13.75 -3.61 -36.44
C ARG A 311 -14.87 -4.42 -37.12
N PRO A 312 -15.05 -4.34 -38.45
CA PRO A 312 -15.91 -5.29 -39.12
C PRO A 312 -15.33 -6.67 -38.87
N SER A 313 -16.20 -7.57 -38.37
CA SER A 313 -15.87 -8.99 -38.21
C SER A 313 -15.20 -9.48 -39.48
N SER A 314 -13.92 -9.84 -39.38
CA SER A 314 -13.13 -10.34 -40.52
C SER A 314 -13.71 -11.60 -41.16
N ASN A 315 -14.78 -12.15 -40.63
CA ASN A 315 -15.47 -13.33 -41.13
C ASN A 315 -16.58 -13.03 -42.20
N CYS A 316 -16.95 -11.76 -42.45
CA CYS A 316 -17.87 -11.44 -43.54
C CYS A 316 -17.21 -11.24 -44.90
N LEU A 317 -15.86 -11.18 -44.99
CA LEU A 317 -15.15 -10.94 -46.25
C LEU A 317 -14.75 -12.16 -47.05
N LEU A 318 -15.05 -13.38 -46.54
CA LEU A 318 -14.79 -14.65 -47.26
C LEU A 318 -15.96 -15.09 -48.14
N LEU A 319 -17.10 -14.42 -48.16
CA LEU A 319 -18.26 -14.80 -48.97
C LEU A 319 -18.57 -13.89 -50.16
N LEU A 320 -17.84 -12.82 -50.38
CA LEU A 320 -17.96 -12.01 -51.60
C LEU A 320 -16.59 -11.93 -52.29
N GLY A 321 -16.34 -12.92 -53.15
CA GLY A 321 -15.24 -12.91 -54.08
C GLY A 321 -15.32 -11.68 -55.02
N GLY A 322 -14.40 -10.73 -54.85
CA GLY A 322 -14.26 -9.59 -55.73
C GLY A 322 -12.88 -8.96 -55.56
N ARG A 323 -11.99 -9.23 -56.53
CA ARG A 323 -10.68 -8.59 -56.66
C ARG A 323 -10.85 -7.09 -56.76
N THR A 324 -10.27 -6.32 -55.85
CA THR A 324 -9.79 -4.97 -56.14
C THR A 324 -8.48 -4.73 -55.42
N SER A 325 -7.45 -4.55 -56.21
CA SER A 325 -6.13 -4.04 -55.89
C SER A 325 -6.27 -2.65 -55.26
N CYS A 326 -5.78 -2.46 -54.04
CA CYS A 326 -5.60 -1.14 -53.48
C CYS A 326 -4.17 -0.98 -52.96
N ASN A 327 -3.46 -0.07 -53.61
CA ASN A 327 -2.09 0.36 -53.31
C ASN A 327 -1.97 0.89 -51.87
N ARG A 328 -0.99 0.33 -51.16
CA ARG A 328 -0.57 0.85 -49.85
C ARG A 328 0.45 1.96 -50.06
N HIS A 329 0.14 3.17 -49.65
CA HIS A 329 1.14 4.15 -49.24
C HIS A 329 1.32 4.14 -47.73
N PRO A 330 2.54 4.12 -47.22
CA PRO A 330 2.80 4.20 -45.77
C PRO A 330 2.75 5.65 -45.31
N CYS A 331 1.88 5.95 -44.36
CA CYS A 331 1.94 7.20 -43.60
C CYS A 331 3.03 7.11 -42.53
N VAL A 332 4.06 7.91 -42.69
CA VAL A 332 5.08 8.18 -41.67
C VAL A 332 4.54 9.29 -40.75
N PRO A 333 4.56 9.15 -39.45
CA PRO A 333 4.28 10.27 -38.56
C PRO A 333 5.55 11.11 -38.39
N ASN A 334 5.50 12.36 -38.80
CA ASN A 334 6.48 13.40 -38.47
C ASN A 334 6.38 13.73 -36.97
N PHE A 335 7.43 13.43 -36.25
CA PHE A 335 7.79 14.14 -35.02
C PHE A 335 8.70 15.30 -35.41
N LEU A 336 8.30 16.53 -35.12
CA LEU A 336 9.21 17.67 -34.97
C LEU A 336 8.57 18.79 -34.14
N VAL A 337 9.36 19.17 -33.11
CA VAL A 337 9.40 20.33 -32.21
C VAL A 337 8.48 20.26 -31.01
#